data_cc7eb95745ab413a8fe955c1faec4e3f
#
_entry.id   cc7eb95745ab413a8fe955c1faec4e3f
#
_cell.length_a   1.000
_cell.length_b   1.000
_cell.length_c   1.000
_cell.angle_alpha   90.00
_cell.angle_beta   90.00
_cell.angle_gamma   90.00
#
_symmetry.space_group_name_H-M   'P 1'
#
loop_
_entity.id
_entity.type
_entity.pdbx_description
1 polymer ?
#
loop_
_entity_poly.entity_id
_entity_poly.type
_entity_poly.pdbx_seq_one_letter_code
_entity_poly.pdbx_strand_id
1 'polypeptide(L)'
;ANGAMISTETGGAMTYALWNLQERGSLFISPQTEVYEGMIIGESARNVDMDVNPLKNKKLTAIRSSGNDEAMRLTPPREMTLEEALEWINDDELVEITPDSIRLRKKGLKPHERRQYYRERVSDEVK
;
A
#
# COMPACT_ATOMS: atom_id res chain seq x y z
N ALA A 1 14.35 -3.29 -8.33
CA ALA A 1 13.09 -2.54 -8.22
C ALA A 1 12.17 -3.22 -7.24
N ASN A 2 11.61 -2.45 -6.33
CA ASN A 2 10.71 -2.98 -5.32
C ASN A 2 9.28 -2.99 -5.84
N GLY A 3 8.52 -4.04 -5.49
CA GLY A 3 7.10 -4.09 -5.79
C GLY A 3 6.32 -3.34 -4.72
N ALA A 4 5.31 -2.57 -5.11
CA ALA A 4 4.50 -1.78 -4.18
C ALA A 4 3.09 -2.35 -4.07
N MET A 5 2.56 -2.33 -2.86
CA MET A 5 1.12 -2.56 -2.64
C MET A 5 0.44 -1.20 -2.71
N ILE A 6 -0.44 -1.02 -3.67
CA ILE A 6 -1.05 0.27 -3.99
C ILE A 6 -2.52 0.23 -3.59
N SER A 7 -2.94 1.19 -2.76
CA SER A 7 -4.34 1.27 -2.34
C SER A 7 -5.24 1.63 -3.51
N THR A 8 -6.35 0.91 -3.65
CA THR A 8 -7.38 1.22 -4.65
C THR A 8 -8.46 2.12 -4.08
N GLU A 9 -8.43 2.39 -2.78
CA GLU A 9 -9.51 3.08 -2.10
C GLU A 9 -9.01 4.22 -1.22
N THR A 10 -9.93 5.12 -0.89
CA THR A 10 -9.67 6.23 0.02
C THR A 10 -10.51 6.04 1.29
N GLY A 11 -9.87 6.10 2.45
CA GLY A 11 -10.56 5.93 3.73
C GLY A 11 -9.63 5.34 4.77
N GLY A 12 -10.21 4.88 5.87
CA GLY A 12 -9.45 4.28 6.96
C GLY A 12 -9.17 2.80 6.74
N ALA A 13 -7.93 2.40 6.87
CA ALA A 13 -7.53 1.00 6.69
C ALA A 13 -8.18 0.11 7.76
N MET A 14 -8.64 -1.07 7.34
CA MET A 14 -9.36 -2.01 8.19
C MET A 14 -8.46 -3.15 8.63
N THR A 15 -8.58 -3.55 9.88
CA THR A 15 -7.78 -4.63 10.45
C THR A 15 -7.86 -5.90 9.61
N TYR A 16 -9.07 -6.29 9.20
CA TYR A 16 -9.26 -7.52 8.45
C TYR A 16 -8.51 -7.49 7.11
N ALA A 17 -8.59 -6.37 6.41
CA ALA A 17 -7.91 -6.23 5.13
C ALA A 17 -6.39 -6.30 5.31
N LEU A 18 -5.86 -5.60 6.30
CA LEU A 18 -4.42 -5.60 6.55
C LEU A 18 -3.93 -6.97 6.99
N TRP A 19 -4.73 -7.69 7.77
CA TRP A 19 -4.39 -9.03 8.20
C TRP A 19 -4.20 -9.97 7.01
N ASN A 20 -5.08 -9.88 6.02
CA ASN A 20 -4.94 -10.65 4.80
C ASN A 20 -3.74 -10.20 3.96
N LEU A 21 -3.50 -8.90 3.89
CA LEU A 21 -2.44 -8.37 3.04
C LEU A 21 -1.05 -8.64 3.58
N GLN A 22 -0.90 -8.80 4.90
CA GLN A 22 0.42 -9.03 5.47
C GLN A 22 1.05 -10.35 5.00
N GLU A 23 0.26 -11.28 4.51
CA GLU A 23 0.76 -12.52 3.94
C GLU A 23 1.42 -12.30 2.57
N ARG A 24 1.13 -11.18 1.93
CA ARG A 24 1.63 -10.87 0.59
C ARG A 24 2.81 -9.92 0.58
N GLY A 25 3.22 -9.45 1.72
CA GLY A 25 4.36 -8.55 1.83
C GLY A 25 4.41 -7.84 3.17
N SER A 26 5.24 -6.82 3.23
CA SER A 26 5.42 -6.03 4.45
C SER A 26 4.59 -4.77 4.39
N LEU A 27 3.77 -4.52 5.41
CA LEU A 27 2.91 -3.34 5.45
C LEU A 27 3.64 -2.14 6.07
N PHE A 28 3.33 -0.95 5.59
CA PHE A 28 3.86 0.30 6.11
C PHE A 28 2.89 1.03 7.02
N ILE A 29 1.64 0.57 7.10
CA ILE A 29 0.57 1.25 7.83
C ILE A 29 -0.07 0.32 8.86
N SER A 30 -0.79 0.92 9.80
CA SER A 30 -1.54 0.21 10.83
C SER A 30 -3.04 0.40 10.60
N PRO A 31 -3.89 -0.37 11.32
CA PRO A 31 -5.34 -0.17 11.22
C PRO A 31 -5.73 1.28 11.51
N GLN A 32 -6.77 1.74 10.83
CA GLN A 32 -7.33 3.09 10.94
C GLN A 32 -6.45 4.20 10.35
N THR A 33 -5.30 3.86 9.78
CA THR A 33 -4.52 4.84 9.02
C THR A 33 -5.34 5.30 7.82
N GLU A 34 -5.41 6.60 7.63
CA GLU A 34 -6.08 7.16 6.46
C GLU A 34 -5.23 6.94 5.23
N VAL A 35 -5.83 6.31 4.23
CA VAL A 35 -5.17 6.03 2.95
C VAL A 35 -5.96 6.67 1.82
N TYR A 36 -5.32 6.79 0.66
CA TYR A 36 -5.99 7.30 -0.52
C TYR A 36 -5.60 6.47 -1.73
N GLU A 37 -6.40 6.53 -2.77
CA GLU A 37 -6.15 5.81 -4.00
C GLU A 37 -4.78 6.21 -4.57
N GLY A 38 -3.95 5.22 -4.84
CA GLY A 38 -2.59 5.46 -5.33
C GLY A 38 -1.52 5.50 -4.25
N MET A 39 -1.93 5.53 -2.98
CA MET A 39 -0.99 5.49 -1.87
C MET A 39 -0.34 4.12 -1.76
N ILE A 40 0.97 4.10 -1.51
CA ILE A 40 1.69 2.84 -1.31
C ILE A 40 1.60 2.47 0.18
N ILE A 41 1.03 1.31 0.45
CA ILE A 41 0.78 0.87 1.82
C ILE A 41 1.64 -0.31 2.25
N GLY A 42 2.47 -0.82 1.37
CA GLY A 42 3.36 -1.92 1.71
C GLY A 42 4.28 -2.28 0.57
N GLU A 43 5.19 -3.19 0.86
CA GLU A 43 6.12 -3.76 -0.11
C GLU A 43 5.68 -5.17 -0.45
N SER A 44 5.46 -5.43 -1.74
CA SER A 44 5.06 -6.75 -2.21
C SER A 44 6.22 -7.74 -2.15
N ALA A 45 5.92 -8.96 -1.72
CA ALA A 45 6.92 -10.03 -1.65
C ALA A 45 7.40 -10.47 -3.04
N ARG A 46 6.68 -10.13 -4.11
CA ARG A 46 6.98 -10.61 -5.46
C ARG A 46 7.72 -9.63 -6.34
N ASN A 47 8.15 -8.52 -5.84
CA ASN A 47 8.83 -7.48 -6.64
C ASN A 47 8.02 -6.95 -7.82
N VAL A 48 6.69 -7.07 -7.76
CA VAL A 48 5.77 -6.49 -8.75
C VAL A 48 4.74 -5.67 -8.00
N ASP A 49 4.29 -4.59 -8.63
CA ASP A 49 3.24 -3.76 -8.07
C ASP A 49 1.92 -4.51 -8.06
N MET A 50 1.14 -4.34 -7.02
CA MET A 50 -0.18 -4.93 -6.93
C MET A 50 -1.17 -3.94 -6.34
N ASP A 51 -2.36 -3.92 -6.92
CA ASP A 51 -3.45 -3.10 -6.42
C ASP A 51 -4.17 -3.88 -5.32
N VAL A 52 -4.38 -3.22 -4.18
CA VAL A 52 -4.99 -3.86 -3.02
C VAL A 52 -6.06 -2.95 -2.43
N ASN A 53 -7.02 -3.55 -1.75
CA ASN A 53 -8.08 -2.81 -1.07
C ASN A 53 -7.91 -2.90 0.44
N PRO A 54 -7.32 -1.88 1.08
CA PRO A 54 -7.09 -1.92 2.53
C PRO A 54 -8.34 -1.60 3.36
N LEU A 55 -9.46 -1.32 2.69
CA LEU A 55 -10.72 -1.03 3.35
C LEU A 55 -11.69 -2.21 3.34
N LYS A 56 -11.31 -3.31 2.69
CA LYS A 56 -12.19 -4.46 2.60
C LYS A 56 -12.49 -5.02 3.99
N ASN A 57 -13.77 -5.08 4.32
CA ASN A 57 -14.19 -5.58 5.62
C ASN A 57 -14.72 -7.00 5.51
N LYS A 58 -14.75 -7.68 6.64
CA LYS A 58 -15.28 -9.02 6.73
C LYS A 58 -16.81 -8.99 6.65
N LYS A 59 -17.41 -10.02 6.03
CA LYS A 59 -18.86 -10.12 5.97
C LYS A 59 -19.43 -10.25 7.37
N LEU A 60 -20.62 -9.69 7.59
CA LEU A 60 -21.29 -9.68 8.89
C LEU A 60 -21.39 -11.06 9.55
N THR A 61 -21.69 -12.08 8.76
CA THR A 61 -21.84 -13.45 9.27
C THR A 61 -20.56 -13.99 9.88
N ALA A 62 -19.43 -13.50 9.42
CA ALA A 62 -18.13 -13.94 9.92
C ALA A 62 -17.70 -13.18 11.18
N ILE A 63 -18.35 -12.08 11.48
CA ILE A 63 -18.04 -11.26 12.65
C ILE A 63 -18.54 -11.89 13.94
N ARG A 64 -19.39 -12.89 13.84
CA ARG A 64 -19.96 -13.57 15.01
C ARG A 64 -18.96 -14.29 15.89
N SER A 65 -17.85 -14.68 15.34
CA SER A 65 -16.83 -15.29 16.18
C SER A 65 -15.96 -14.15 16.73
N SER A 66 -16.36 -13.65 17.87
CA SER A 66 -15.63 -12.57 18.54
C SER A 66 -14.19 -12.95 18.84
N GLY A 67 -13.91 -14.24 18.94
CA GLY A 67 -12.54 -14.71 19.12
C GLY A 67 -11.65 -14.52 17.89
N ASN A 68 -12.24 -14.27 16.71
CA ASN A 68 -11.45 -14.08 15.50
C ASN A 68 -10.69 -12.77 15.51
N ASP A 69 -11.26 -11.73 16.11
CA ASP A 69 -10.56 -10.44 16.20
C ASP A 69 -9.31 -10.57 17.06
N GLU A 70 -9.39 -11.36 18.11
CA GLU A 70 -8.23 -11.63 18.96
C GLU A 70 -7.19 -12.49 18.27
N ALA A 71 -7.62 -13.35 17.35
CA ALA A 71 -6.73 -14.20 16.57
C ALA A 71 -6.08 -13.45 15.42
N MET A 72 -6.60 -12.30 15.03
CA MET A 72 -6.06 -11.49 13.94
C MET A 72 -4.88 -10.67 14.43
N ARG A 73 -3.72 -11.28 14.44
CA ARG A 73 -2.51 -10.61 14.87
C ARG A 73 -1.83 -9.99 13.67
N LEU A 74 -1.64 -8.68 13.74
CA LEU A 74 -0.93 -7.95 12.71
C LEU A 74 0.54 -7.87 13.08
N THR A 75 1.39 -8.12 12.09
CA THR A 75 2.81 -7.83 12.22
C THR A 75 2.95 -6.31 12.33
N PRO A 76 3.79 -5.79 13.24
CA PRO A 76 3.98 -4.35 13.33
C PRO A 76 4.37 -3.76 11.98
N PRO A 77 3.84 -2.59 11.62
CA PRO A 77 4.17 -1.99 10.34
C PRO A 77 5.65 -1.61 10.27
N ARG A 78 6.21 -1.74 9.07
CA ARG A 78 7.57 -1.31 8.82
C ARG A 78 7.59 0.21 8.71
N GLU A 79 8.27 0.86 9.63
CA GLU A 79 8.41 2.31 9.60
C GLU A 79 9.68 2.67 8.86
N MET A 80 9.57 3.57 7.89
CA MET A 80 10.71 4.02 7.12
C MET A 80 11.10 5.43 7.53
N THR A 81 12.41 5.65 7.66
CA THR A 81 12.93 7.01 7.75
C THR A 81 12.84 7.65 6.37
N LEU A 82 12.98 8.96 6.30
CA LEU A 82 12.97 9.65 5.01
C LEU A 82 14.04 9.08 4.08
N GLU A 83 15.21 8.82 4.60
CA GLU A 83 16.31 8.28 3.79
C GLU A 83 15.99 6.89 3.25
N GLU A 84 15.42 6.03 4.08
CA GLU A 84 15.00 4.70 3.65
C GLU A 84 13.91 4.78 2.59
N ALA A 85 12.95 5.68 2.77
CA ALA A 85 11.87 5.86 1.81
C ALA A 85 12.41 6.32 0.45
N LEU A 86 13.33 7.26 0.44
CA LEU A 86 13.93 7.77 -0.79
C LEU A 86 14.73 6.69 -1.52
N GLU A 87 15.39 5.80 -0.79
CA GLU A 87 16.10 4.68 -1.39
C GLU A 87 15.15 3.60 -1.91
N TRP A 88 14.00 3.45 -1.25
CA TRP A 88 13.06 2.40 -1.58
C TRP A 88 12.25 2.68 -2.85
N ILE A 89 11.86 3.94 -3.09
CA ILE A 89 10.94 4.28 -4.18
C ILE A 89 11.57 4.10 -5.57
N ASN A 90 10.70 3.78 -6.52
CA ASN A 90 11.07 3.72 -7.94
C ASN A 90 10.78 5.07 -8.60
N ASP A 91 11.15 5.20 -9.89
CA ASP A 91 11.03 6.46 -10.62
C ASP A 91 9.60 6.97 -10.75
N ASP A 92 8.62 6.06 -10.69
CA ASP A 92 7.21 6.41 -10.81
C ASP A 92 6.54 6.65 -9.44
N GLU A 93 7.35 6.84 -8.40
CA GLU A 93 6.85 6.99 -7.03
C GLU A 93 7.36 8.27 -6.38
N LEU A 94 6.62 8.73 -5.38
CA LEU A 94 6.94 9.95 -4.65
C LEU A 94 6.89 9.71 -3.14
N VAL A 95 7.70 10.47 -2.43
CA VAL A 95 7.63 10.53 -0.97
C VAL A 95 6.93 11.83 -0.58
N GLU A 96 5.85 11.71 0.19
CA GLU A 96 5.14 12.87 0.73
C GLU A 96 5.52 13.05 2.20
N ILE A 97 5.93 14.24 2.55
CA ILE A 97 6.30 14.56 3.93
C ILE A 97 5.24 15.46 4.53
N THR A 98 4.64 15.01 5.64
CA THR A 98 3.71 15.82 6.42
C THR A 98 4.31 16.05 7.80
N PRO A 99 3.79 17.00 8.59
CA PRO A 99 4.31 17.20 9.93
C PRO A 99 4.28 15.94 10.81
N ASP A 100 3.34 15.03 10.55
CA ASP A 100 3.14 13.86 11.40
C ASP A 100 3.60 12.55 10.77
N SER A 101 3.89 12.52 9.47
CA SER A 101 4.16 11.25 8.82
C SER A 101 4.93 11.40 7.51
N ILE A 102 5.48 10.27 7.08
CA ILE A 102 6.07 10.12 5.74
C ILE A 102 5.20 9.12 5.01
N ARG A 103 4.73 9.50 3.82
CA ARG A 103 3.87 8.67 2.99
C ARG A 103 4.51 8.42 1.64
N LEU A 104 4.24 7.26 1.09
CA LEU A 104 4.71 6.90 -0.26
C LEU A 104 3.49 6.81 -1.16
N ARG A 105 3.63 7.24 -2.41
CA ARG A 105 2.55 7.15 -3.38
C ARG A 105 3.09 7.00 -4.79
N LYS A 106 2.22 6.50 -5.68
CA LYS A 106 2.51 6.53 -7.10
C LYS A 106 2.30 7.95 -7.63
N LYS A 107 3.06 8.34 -8.65
CA LYS A 107 2.85 9.62 -9.32
C LYS A 107 1.48 9.64 -9.97
N GLY A 108 1.06 8.52 -10.60
CA GLY A 108 -0.30 8.36 -11.08
C GLY A 108 -1.15 7.74 -9.98
N LEU A 109 -2.15 8.47 -9.50
CA LEU A 109 -3.00 7.98 -8.40
C LEU A 109 -4.05 6.99 -8.88
N LYS A 110 -4.54 7.16 -10.10
CA LYS A 110 -5.54 6.27 -10.67
C LYS A 110 -4.91 5.25 -11.62
N PRO A 111 -5.52 4.06 -11.77
CA PRO A 111 -4.92 3.02 -12.62
C PRO A 111 -4.58 3.47 -14.04
N HIS A 112 -5.45 4.28 -14.67
CA HIS A 112 -5.18 4.71 -16.04
C HIS A 112 -4.02 5.70 -16.11
N GLU A 113 -3.83 6.52 -15.08
CA GLU A 113 -2.70 7.43 -15.00
C GLU A 113 -1.39 6.66 -14.86
N ARG A 114 -1.40 5.60 -14.06
CA ARG A 114 -0.22 4.74 -13.89
C ARG A 114 0.15 4.04 -15.19
N ARG A 115 -0.85 3.58 -15.96
CA ARG A 115 -0.59 2.95 -17.27
C ARG A 115 0.02 3.93 -18.26
N GLN A 116 -0.46 5.16 -18.26
CA GLN A 116 0.09 6.19 -19.13
C GLN A 116 1.54 6.49 -18.76
N TYR A 117 1.82 6.61 -17.50
CA TYR A 117 3.18 6.85 -17.01
C TYR A 117 4.13 5.73 -17.41
N TYR A 118 3.67 4.50 -17.29
CA TYR A 118 4.45 3.33 -17.71
C TYR A 118 4.76 3.36 -19.20
N ARG A 119 3.79 3.72 -20.02
CA ARG A 119 3.98 3.81 -21.47
C ARG A 119 5.02 4.85 -21.84
N GLU A 120 4.99 5.98 -21.22
CA GLU A 120 5.97 7.04 -21.46
C GLU A 120 7.37 6.58 -21.10
N ARG A 121 7.52 5.93 -19.95
CA ARG A 121 8.82 5.43 -19.53
C ARG A 121 9.37 4.37 -20.48
N VAL A 122 8.54 3.43 -20.88
CA VAL A 122 8.95 2.38 -21.83
C VAL A 122 9.32 2.98 -23.17
N SER A 123 8.57 3.97 -23.64
CA SER A 123 8.86 4.67 -24.88
C SER A 123 10.23 5.35 -24.84
N ASP A 124 10.56 5.97 -23.72
CA ASP A 124 11.85 6.61 -23.54
C ASP A 124 13.00 5.61 -23.51
N GLU A 125 12.79 4.46 -22.92
CA GLU A 125 13.80 3.40 -22.87
C GLU A 125 14.10 2.81 -24.26
N VAL A 126 13.12 2.82 -25.14
CA VAL A 126 13.27 2.27 -26.49
C VAL A 126 13.99 3.24 -27.41
N LYS A 127 13.97 4.50 -27.09
CA LYS A 127 14.70 5.50 -27.87
C LYS A 127 16.19 5.46 -27.58
#